data_f412422e2b23c4f95851dc6fdd9e601b
#
_entry.id   f412422e2b23c4f95851dc6fdd9e601b
#
_cell.length_a   1.000
_cell.length_b   1.000
_cell.length_c   1.000
_cell.angle_alpha   90.00
_cell.angle_beta   90.00
_cell.angle_gamma   90.00
#
_symmetry.space_group_name_H-M   'P 1'
#
loop_
_entity.id
_entity.type
_entity.pdbx_description
1 polymer ?
#
loop_
_entity_poly.entity_id
_entity_poly.type
_entity_poly.pdbx_seq_one_letter_code
_entity_poly.pdbx_strand_id
1 'polypeptide(L)'
;MAKLIAFVSSGLLFVLFVGFVAYVRFISPPGTFFRSGVDTPAVVREVQQLNELVTVRYLVEKVVAMKEEKVPVGSESILLLVQAKVLAGVSLKEMTQYNVTMRGAHAVTIALPEAHIVDAYINEKQTRVWNRSVTWWTPWIAPDLNLEHRARLAAIEQVRKAAIDEGILNEAVRNAQSSISNLLHALGVSDVKFAKSAT
;
A
#
# COMPACT_ATOMS: atom_id res chain seq x y z
N MET A 1 2.78 80.42 -18.32
CA MET A 1 1.65 79.48 -18.51
C MET A 1 2.11 78.03 -18.61
N ALA A 2 3.21 77.66 -19.27
CA ALA A 2 3.64 76.21 -19.42
C ALA A 2 3.97 75.47 -18.09
N LYS A 3 4.56 76.21 -17.09
CA LYS A 3 4.89 75.60 -15.79
C LYS A 3 3.67 75.25 -14.92
N LEU A 4 2.56 75.98 -15.09
CA LEU A 4 1.31 75.73 -14.37
C LEU A 4 0.57 74.52 -14.89
N ILE A 5 0.61 74.29 -16.22
CA ILE A 5 0.02 73.16 -16.90
C ILE A 5 0.76 71.79 -16.54
N ALA A 6 2.10 71.89 -16.39
CA ALA A 6 2.89 70.71 -15.98
C ALA A 6 2.62 70.29 -14.53
N PHE A 7 2.37 71.21 -13.63
CA PHE A 7 2.02 70.98 -12.23
C PHE A 7 0.63 70.35 -12.08
N VAL A 8 -0.34 70.79 -12.87
CA VAL A 8 -1.72 70.27 -12.87
C VAL A 8 -1.78 68.90 -13.45
N SER A 9 -1.01 68.62 -14.52
CA SER A 9 -0.97 67.29 -15.15
C SER A 9 -0.29 66.26 -14.24
N SER A 10 0.76 66.62 -13.49
CA SER A 10 1.43 65.73 -12.52
C SER A 10 0.52 65.40 -11.33
N GLY A 11 -0.25 66.38 -10.84
CA GLY A 11 -1.23 66.16 -9.75
C GLY A 11 -2.36 65.21 -10.16
N LEU A 12 -2.86 65.38 -11.39
CA LEU A 12 -3.92 64.52 -11.90
C LEU A 12 -3.44 63.04 -12.07
N LEU A 13 -2.22 62.86 -12.56
CA LEU A 13 -1.61 61.52 -12.72
C LEU A 13 -1.40 60.84 -11.36
N PHE A 14 -1.00 61.61 -10.34
CA PHE A 14 -0.82 61.09 -8.99
C PHE A 14 -2.14 60.64 -8.36
N VAL A 15 -3.22 61.42 -8.53
CA VAL A 15 -4.56 61.09 -8.03
C VAL A 15 -5.11 59.84 -8.74
N LEU A 16 -4.90 59.70 -10.06
CA LEU A 16 -5.30 58.52 -10.80
C LEU A 16 -4.49 57.28 -10.37
N PHE A 17 -3.20 57.43 -10.08
CA PHE A 17 -2.36 56.32 -9.61
C PHE A 17 -2.77 55.86 -8.19
N VAL A 18 -3.03 56.79 -7.28
CA VAL A 18 -3.52 56.47 -5.91
C VAL A 18 -4.92 55.87 -5.98
N GLY A 19 -5.81 56.37 -6.84
CA GLY A 19 -7.13 55.78 -7.09
C GLY A 19 -7.04 54.36 -7.67
N PHE A 20 -6.11 54.12 -8.59
CA PHE A 20 -5.86 52.79 -9.16
C PHE A 20 -5.30 51.80 -8.11
N VAL A 21 -4.36 52.22 -7.30
CA VAL A 21 -3.82 51.41 -6.21
C VAL A 21 -4.89 51.08 -5.16
N ALA A 22 -5.72 52.05 -4.79
CA ALA A 22 -6.85 51.86 -3.87
C ALA A 22 -7.89 50.91 -4.49
N TYR A 23 -8.21 51.10 -5.78
CA TYR A 23 -9.13 50.21 -6.53
C TYR A 23 -8.62 48.79 -6.57
N VAL A 24 -7.34 48.55 -6.90
CA VAL A 24 -6.73 47.20 -6.90
C VAL A 24 -6.72 46.61 -5.49
N ARG A 25 -6.47 47.41 -4.46
CA ARG A 25 -6.51 46.97 -3.06
C ARG A 25 -7.92 46.63 -2.57
N PHE A 26 -8.94 47.32 -3.08
CA PHE A 26 -10.33 47.13 -2.64
C PHE A 26 -11.07 46.05 -3.41
N ILE A 27 -10.72 45.84 -4.69
CA ILE A 27 -11.35 44.82 -5.55
C ILE A 27 -10.59 43.47 -5.51
N SER A 28 -9.30 43.52 -5.20
CA SER A 28 -8.57 42.29 -4.88
C SER A 28 -8.76 42.00 -3.38
N PRO A 29 -9.67 41.12 -2.97
CA PRO A 29 -9.70 40.69 -1.59
C PRO A 29 -8.31 40.16 -1.25
N PRO A 30 -7.74 40.51 -0.08
CA PRO A 30 -6.42 40.02 0.31
C PRO A 30 -6.48 38.48 0.29
N GLY A 31 -5.84 37.95 -0.73
CA GLY A 31 -5.48 36.55 -0.84
C GLY A 31 -6.41 35.55 -0.17
N THR A 32 -7.46 35.10 -0.87
CA THR A 32 -7.87 33.73 -0.76
C THR A 32 -6.80 32.89 -1.47
N PHE A 33 -5.53 33.09 -1.14
CA PHE A 33 -4.49 32.15 -1.42
C PHE A 33 -4.81 30.93 -0.59
N PHE A 34 -5.47 29.96 -1.25
CA PHE A 34 -5.56 28.56 -0.87
C PHE A 34 -5.52 28.33 0.66
N ARG A 35 -6.64 28.58 1.32
CA ARG A 35 -6.96 27.83 2.50
C ARG A 35 -7.33 26.41 2.04
N SER A 36 -6.34 25.74 1.48
CA SER A 36 -6.37 24.29 1.34
C SER A 36 -6.19 23.70 2.73
N GLY A 37 -7.17 23.91 3.59
CA GLY A 37 -7.34 23.05 4.73
C GLY A 37 -7.62 21.68 4.12
N VAL A 38 -6.68 20.77 4.25
CA VAL A 38 -6.91 19.36 3.92
C VAL A 38 -8.10 18.92 4.78
N ASP A 39 -9.23 18.64 4.16
CA ASP A 39 -10.42 18.15 4.84
C ASP A 39 -10.48 16.63 4.85
N THR A 40 -11.32 16.05 5.71
CA THR A 40 -11.47 14.59 5.81
C THR A 40 -11.78 13.92 4.48
N PRO A 41 -12.74 14.43 3.65
CA PRO A 41 -13.00 13.83 2.33
C PRO A 41 -11.81 13.87 1.37
N ALA A 42 -10.98 14.93 1.41
CA ALA A 42 -9.78 15.01 0.59
C ALA A 42 -8.74 13.98 1.00
N VAL A 43 -8.49 13.82 2.30
CA VAL A 43 -7.60 12.77 2.82
C VAL A 43 -8.07 11.38 2.43
N VAL A 44 -9.35 11.07 2.62
CA VAL A 44 -9.90 9.77 2.25
C VAL A 44 -9.73 9.49 0.77
N ARG A 45 -10.04 10.47 -0.09
CA ARG A 45 -9.93 10.32 -1.54
C ARG A 45 -8.49 10.04 -1.97
N GLU A 46 -7.53 10.78 -1.42
CA GLU A 46 -6.12 10.60 -1.75
C GLU A 46 -5.59 9.23 -1.30
N VAL A 47 -5.95 8.80 -0.10
CA VAL A 47 -5.58 7.48 0.41
C VAL A 47 -6.26 6.36 -0.39
N GLN A 48 -7.53 6.51 -0.74
CA GLN A 48 -8.25 5.51 -1.56
C GLN A 48 -7.68 5.37 -2.97
N GLN A 49 -7.06 6.39 -3.56
CA GLN A 49 -6.41 6.30 -4.87
C GLN A 49 -5.28 5.26 -4.89
N LEU A 50 -4.67 4.96 -3.75
CA LEU A 50 -3.66 3.92 -3.62
C LEU A 50 -4.24 2.51 -3.77
N ASN A 51 -5.57 2.36 -3.76
CA ASN A 51 -6.32 1.10 -3.88
C ASN A 51 -5.85 0.04 -2.86
N GLU A 52 -4.92 -0.81 -3.30
CA GLU A 52 -4.28 -1.83 -2.50
C GLU A 52 -2.80 -1.48 -2.34
N LEU A 53 -2.40 -1.20 -1.11
CA LEU A 53 -1.04 -0.80 -0.78
C LEU A 53 -0.23 -2.05 -0.41
N VAL A 54 0.43 -2.66 -1.41
CA VAL A 54 1.40 -3.73 -1.19
C VAL A 54 2.68 -3.12 -0.63
N THR A 55 2.98 -3.41 0.61
CA THR A 55 4.07 -2.75 1.34
C THR A 55 5.23 -3.67 1.71
N VAL A 56 5.02 -4.99 1.65
CA VAL A 56 6.04 -5.98 2.01
C VAL A 56 6.05 -7.12 1.01
N ARG A 57 7.25 -7.60 0.74
CA ARG A 57 7.50 -8.80 -0.06
C ARG A 57 8.53 -9.66 0.66
N TYR A 58 8.11 -10.88 1.05
CA TYR A 58 9.01 -11.90 1.56
C TYR A 58 9.42 -12.86 0.45
N LEU A 59 10.69 -13.25 0.48
CA LEU A 59 11.21 -14.37 -0.29
C LEU A 59 11.40 -15.52 0.70
N VAL A 60 10.62 -16.58 0.53
CA VAL A 60 10.63 -17.75 1.43
C VAL A 60 11.19 -18.95 0.69
N GLU A 61 12.18 -19.58 1.28
CA GLU A 61 12.70 -20.87 0.80
C GLU A 61 12.31 -21.98 1.78
N LYS A 62 11.77 -23.07 1.26
CA LYS A 62 11.29 -24.17 2.09
C LYS A 62 11.47 -25.51 1.38
N VAL A 63 11.81 -26.52 2.16
CA VAL A 63 11.71 -27.93 1.72
C VAL A 63 10.34 -28.45 2.12
N VAL A 64 9.58 -28.89 1.14
CA VAL A 64 8.25 -29.46 1.32
C VAL A 64 8.30 -30.95 0.97
N ALA A 65 7.91 -31.76 1.93
CA ALA A 65 7.78 -33.22 1.76
C ALA A 65 6.32 -33.60 1.63
N MET A 66 6.00 -34.44 0.66
CA MET A 66 4.70 -35.10 0.55
C MET A 66 4.88 -36.58 0.36
N LYS A 67 4.13 -37.37 1.12
CA LYS A 67 4.09 -38.82 1.04
C LYS A 67 2.67 -39.27 0.80
N GLU A 68 2.51 -40.25 -0.07
CA GLU A 68 1.22 -40.85 -0.41
C GLU A 68 1.32 -42.37 -0.34
N GLU A 69 0.36 -42.99 0.32
CA GLU A 69 0.26 -44.44 0.38
C GLU A 69 -0.41 -44.96 -0.88
N LYS A 70 0.11 -46.04 -1.45
CA LYS A 70 -0.42 -46.70 -2.63
C LYS A 70 -1.21 -47.93 -2.26
N VAL A 71 -2.35 -48.11 -2.87
CA VAL A 71 -3.20 -49.32 -2.71
C VAL A 71 -2.87 -50.36 -3.78
N PRO A 72 -2.72 -51.61 -3.44
CA PRO A 72 -2.89 -52.27 -2.14
C PRO A 72 -1.69 -52.15 -1.20
N VAL A 73 -0.49 -51.85 -1.70
CA VAL A 73 0.75 -51.75 -0.90
C VAL A 73 1.73 -50.81 -1.57
N GLY A 74 2.49 -50.08 -0.79
CA GLY A 74 3.56 -49.19 -1.25
C GLY A 74 3.37 -47.75 -0.84
N SER A 75 4.34 -46.94 -1.18
CA SER A 75 4.25 -45.48 -0.97
C SER A 75 5.06 -44.74 -2.03
N GLU A 76 4.65 -43.53 -2.28
CA GLU A 76 5.38 -42.60 -3.10
C GLU A 76 5.64 -41.32 -2.30
N SER A 77 6.84 -40.78 -2.39
CA SER A 77 7.18 -39.52 -1.72
C SER A 77 7.92 -38.60 -2.65
N ILE A 78 7.71 -37.32 -2.44
CA ILE A 78 8.38 -36.23 -3.15
C ILE A 78 8.90 -35.20 -2.15
N LEU A 79 10.13 -34.76 -2.40
CA LEU A 79 10.74 -33.61 -1.72
C LEU A 79 10.91 -32.49 -2.74
N LEU A 80 10.27 -31.35 -2.45
CA LEU A 80 10.42 -30.14 -3.25
C LEU A 80 11.26 -29.13 -2.48
N LEU A 81 12.30 -28.59 -3.13
CA LEU A 81 12.93 -27.35 -2.72
C LEU A 81 12.15 -26.22 -3.39
N VAL A 82 11.43 -25.43 -2.58
CA VAL A 82 10.53 -24.40 -3.06
C VAL A 82 11.08 -23.03 -2.69
N GLN A 83 11.19 -22.17 -3.69
CA GLN A 83 11.35 -20.73 -3.48
C GLN A 83 10.06 -20.04 -3.87
N ALA A 84 9.50 -19.25 -2.94
CA ALA A 84 8.23 -18.57 -3.15
C ALA A 84 8.32 -17.10 -2.74
N LYS A 85 7.44 -16.28 -3.32
CA LYS A 85 7.26 -14.88 -2.94
C LYS A 85 5.89 -14.74 -2.31
N VAL A 86 5.87 -14.04 -1.18
CA VAL A 86 4.64 -13.67 -0.45
C VAL A 86 4.57 -12.16 -0.40
N LEU A 87 3.45 -11.62 -0.83
CA LEU A 87 3.16 -10.19 -0.82
C LEU A 87 2.11 -9.91 0.25
N ALA A 88 2.34 -8.92 1.08
CA ALA A 88 1.37 -8.45 2.05
C ALA A 88 1.14 -6.94 1.93
N GLY A 89 -0.05 -6.52 2.27
CA GLY A 89 -0.46 -5.14 2.15
C GLY A 89 -1.74 -4.83 2.92
N VAL A 90 -2.24 -3.62 2.71
CA VAL A 90 -3.48 -3.12 3.30
C VAL A 90 -4.41 -2.68 2.17
N SER A 91 -5.67 -3.15 2.17
CA SER A 91 -6.68 -2.69 1.22
C SER A 91 -7.26 -1.36 1.67
N LEU A 92 -7.01 -0.32 0.89
CA LEU A 92 -7.47 1.04 1.19
C LEU A 92 -8.79 1.39 0.50
N LYS A 93 -9.32 0.51 -0.35
CA LYS A 93 -10.59 0.69 -1.06
C LYS A 93 -11.79 0.83 -0.13
N GLU A 94 -11.74 0.11 0.98
CA GLU A 94 -12.83 0.04 1.94
C GLU A 94 -12.80 1.18 2.97
N MET A 95 -11.78 2.04 2.92
CA MET A 95 -11.70 3.20 3.81
C MET A 95 -12.87 4.15 3.53
N THR A 96 -13.44 4.65 4.60
CA THR A 96 -14.53 5.62 4.59
C THR A 96 -14.15 6.87 5.37
N GLN A 97 -15.01 7.87 5.37
CA GLN A 97 -14.81 9.06 6.19
C GLN A 97 -14.74 8.77 7.70
N TYR A 98 -15.34 7.66 8.14
CA TYR A 98 -15.32 7.23 9.55
C TYR A 98 -13.93 6.71 9.97
N ASN A 99 -13.11 6.29 9.04
CA ASN A 99 -11.74 5.84 9.31
C ASN A 99 -10.75 6.99 9.47
N VAL A 100 -11.18 8.24 9.19
CA VAL A 100 -10.32 9.42 9.24
C VAL A 100 -10.96 10.48 10.12
N THR A 101 -10.24 10.90 11.15
CA THR A 101 -10.68 11.97 12.06
C THR A 101 -9.68 13.11 12.01
N MET A 102 -10.15 14.28 11.54
CA MET A 102 -9.35 15.52 11.55
C MET A 102 -9.42 16.20 12.92
N ARG A 103 -8.27 16.66 13.40
CA ARG A 103 -8.16 17.49 14.60
C ARG A 103 -7.53 18.84 14.24
N GLY A 104 -8.35 19.78 13.78
CA GLY A 104 -7.87 21.05 13.23
C GLY A 104 -7.34 20.90 11.80
N ALA A 105 -6.55 21.88 11.34
CA ALA A 105 -6.13 21.99 9.94
C ALA A 105 -4.92 21.07 9.58
N HIS A 106 -4.17 20.58 10.57
CA HIS A 106 -2.88 19.94 10.32
C HIS A 106 -2.67 18.63 11.08
N ALA A 107 -3.67 18.15 11.83
CA ALA A 107 -3.58 16.90 12.57
C ALA A 107 -4.67 15.91 12.12
N VAL A 108 -4.29 14.68 11.86
CA VAL A 108 -5.19 13.60 11.42
C VAL A 108 -4.95 12.33 12.21
N THR A 109 -6.03 11.63 12.52
CA THR A 109 -5.99 10.28 13.06
C THR A 109 -6.65 9.32 12.07
N ILE A 110 -5.95 8.25 11.69
CA ILE A 110 -6.39 7.29 10.67
C ILE A 110 -6.47 5.91 11.29
N ALA A 111 -7.61 5.23 11.11
CA ALA A 111 -7.77 3.81 11.40
C ALA A 111 -7.57 3.03 10.10
N LEU A 112 -6.45 2.32 9.98
CA LEU A 112 -6.16 1.49 8.80
C LEU A 112 -6.92 0.18 8.88
N PRO A 113 -7.40 -0.35 7.72
CA PRO A 113 -7.87 -1.72 7.63
C PRO A 113 -6.78 -2.73 8.01
N GLU A 114 -7.17 -3.96 8.28
CA GLU A 114 -6.23 -5.02 8.61
C GLU A 114 -5.34 -5.38 7.41
N ALA A 115 -4.08 -5.68 7.69
CA ALA A 115 -3.19 -6.20 6.67
C ALA A 115 -3.53 -7.66 6.34
N HIS A 116 -3.36 -8.02 5.08
CA HIS A 116 -3.61 -9.37 4.59
C HIS A 116 -2.56 -9.79 3.56
N ILE A 117 -2.51 -11.08 3.28
CA ILE A 117 -1.70 -11.58 2.18
C ILE A 117 -2.42 -11.25 0.87
N VAL A 118 -1.78 -10.43 0.06
CA VAL A 118 -2.29 -10.02 -1.26
C VAL A 118 -2.08 -11.11 -2.28
N ASP A 119 -0.89 -11.73 -2.25
CA ASP A 119 -0.56 -12.81 -3.17
C ASP A 119 0.56 -13.70 -2.60
N ALA A 120 0.58 -14.98 -3.00
CA ALA A 120 1.63 -15.92 -2.68
C ALA A 120 1.84 -16.87 -3.86
N TYR A 121 3.01 -16.87 -4.45
CA TYR A 121 3.32 -17.68 -5.62
C TYR A 121 4.73 -18.26 -5.59
N ILE A 122 4.86 -19.43 -6.22
CA ILE A 122 6.12 -20.15 -6.36
C ILE A 122 6.94 -19.56 -7.51
N ASN A 123 8.24 -19.41 -7.28
CA ASN A 123 9.18 -19.11 -8.33
C ASN A 123 9.55 -20.42 -9.07
N GLU A 124 8.89 -20.68 -10.18
CA GLU A 124 9.07 -21.91 -10.96
C GLU A 124 10.52 -22.13 -11.42
N LYS A 125 11.27 -21.07 -11.69
CA LYS A 125 12.69 -21.18 -12.13
C LYS A 125 13.63 -21.65 -11.02
N GLN A 126 13.25 -21.46 -9.78
CA GLN A 126 14.06 -21.77 -8.61
C GLN A 126 13.51 -22.96 -7.82
N THR A 127 12.29 -23.38 -8.12
CA THR A 127 11.64 -24.52 -7.48
C THR A 127 11.99 -25.79 -8.24
N ARG A 128 12.45 -26.79 -7.52
CA ARG A 128 12.88 -28.07 -8.13
C ARG A 128 12.51 -29.26 -7.25
N VAL A 129 12.28 -30.38 -7.91
CA VAL A 129 12.19 -31.66 -7.24
C VAL A 129 13.60 -32.05 -6.77
N TRP A 130 13.77 -32.14 -5.45
CA TRP A 130 15.02 -32.59 -4.85
C TRP A 130 15.14 -34.09 -4.88
N ASN A 131 14.08 -34.79 -4.50
CA ASN A 131 14.01 -36.24 -4.50
C ASN A 131 12.58 -36.72 -4.74
N ARG A 132 12.46 -37.82 -5.46
CA ARG A 132 11.20 -38.55 -5.62
C ARG A 132 11.51 -40.04 -5.47
N SER A 133 10.81 -40.73 -4.58
CA SER A 133 10.97 -42.14 -4.34
C SER A 133 9.64 -42.87 -4.43
N VAL A 134 9.66 -44.02 -5.07
CA VAL A 134 8.52 -44.93 -5.21
C VAL A 134 8.96 -46.29 -4.68
N THR A 135 8.08 -47.02 -4.04
CA THR A 135 8.38 -48.37 -3.57
C THR A 135 8.74 -49.27 -4.76
N TRP A 136 10.00 -49.69 -4.87
CA TRP A 136 10.58 -50.34 -6.05
C TRP A 136 10.07 -51.78 -6.29
N TRP A 137 9.61 -52.45 -5.25
CA TRP A 137 9.14 -53.86 -5.33
C TRP A 137 7.67 -54.01 -5.78
N THR A 138 7.02 -52.85 -6.13
CA THR A 138 5.67 -52.82 -6.71
C THR A 138 5.68 -52.25 -8.14
N PRO A 139 6.34 -52.89 -9.11
CA PRO A 139 6.55 -52.30 -10.45
C PRO A 139 5.25 -52.15 -11.26
N TRP A 140 4.18 -52.81 -10.84
CA TRP A 140 2.85 -52.70 -11.46
C TRP A 140 2.04 -51.46 -10.97
N ILE A 141 2.52 -50.77 -9.96
CA ILE A 141 1.87 -49.54 -9.46
C ILE A 141 2.52 -48.33 -10.14
N ALA A 142 1.78 -47.66 -11.02
CA ALA A 142 2.28 -46.51 -11.73
C ALA A 142 2.55 -45.33 -10.77
N PRO A 143 3.60 -44.52 -10.99
CA PRO A 143 3.81 -43.27 -10.29
C PRO A 143 2.62 -42.32 -10.48
N ASP A 144 2.29 -41.57 -9.44
CA ASP A 144 1.25 -40.57 -9.55
C ASP A 144 1.77 -39.28 -10.22
N LEU A 145 1.31 -39.02 -11.42
CA LEU A 145 1.70 -37.86 -12.21
C LEU A 145 1.27 -36.56 -11.57
N ASN A 146 0.27 -36.57 -10.70
CA ASN A 146 -0.26 -35.36 -10.04
C ASN A 146 0.38 -35.07 -8.67
N LEU A 147 1.23 -36.00 -8.16
CA LEU A 147 1.84 -35.83 -6.84
C LEU A 147 2.66 -34.53 -6.73
N GLU A 148 3.41 -34.20 -7.76
CA GLU A 148 4.19 -32.94 -7.80
C GLU A 148 3.28 -31.73 -7.82
N HIS A 149 2.20 -31.73 -8.60
CA HIS A 149 1.26 -30.62 -8.62
C HIS A 149 0.62 -30.39 -7.26
N ARG A 150 0.17 -31.46 -6.59
CA ARG A 150 -0.38 -31.36 -5.24
C ARG A 150 0.66 -30.89 -4.22
N ALA A 151 1.89 -31.34 -4.34
CA ALA A 151 2.98 -30.89 -3.48
C ALA A 151 3.28 -29.40 -3.67
N ARG A 152 3.21 -28.87 -4.90
CA ARG A 152 3.36 -27.43 -5.19
C ARG A 152 2.22 -26.61 -4.58
N LEU A 153 0.98 -27.06 -4.70
CA LEU A 153 -0.16 -26.39 -4.07
C LEU A 153 -0.03 -26.39 -2.54
N ALA A 154 0.33 -27.52 -1.94
CA ALA A 154 0.58 -27.58 -0.50
C ALA A 154 1.74 -26.69 -0.06
N ALA A 155 2.76 -26.53 -0.91
CA ALA A 155 3.89 -25.66 -0.66
C ALA A 155 3.46 -24.18 -0.56
N ILE A 156 2.56 -23.71 -1.43
CA ILE A 156 2.04 -22.33 -1.39
C ILE A 156 1.41 -22.05 -0.03
N GLU A 157 0.55 -22.93 0.46
CA GLU A 157 -0.09 -22.77 1.76
C GLU A 157 0.89 -22.81 2.94
N GLN A 158 1.89 -23.69 2.89
CA GLN A 158 2.93 -23.74 3.91
C GLN A 158 3.82 -22.50 3.92
N VAL A 159 4.11 -21.94 2.75
CA VAL A 159 4.89 -20.71 2.62
C VAL A 159 4.08 -19.48 3.11
N ARG A 160 2.80 -19.43 2.75
CA ARG A 160 1.88 -18.39 3.25
C ARG A 160 1.83 -18.39 4.79
N LYS A 161 1.64 -19.56 5.39
CA LYS A 161 1.63 -19.73 6.83
C LYS A 161 2.95 -19.30 7.46
N ALA A 162 4.08 -19.74 6.91
CA ALA A 162 5.40 -19.37 7.41
C ALA A 162 5.62 -17.85 7.39
N ALA A 163 5.22 -17.16 6.31
CA ALA A 163 5.34 -15.72 6.22
C ALA A 163 4.48 -14.99 7.26
N ILE A 164 3.28 -15.50 7.56
CA ILE A 164 2.41 -14.97 8.62
C ILE A 164 3.05 -15.17 10.00
N ASP A 165 3.55 -16.36 10.27
CA ASP A 165 4.20 -16.71 11.54
C ASP A 165 5.47 -15.87 11.77
N GLU A 166 6.17 -15.49 10.71
CA GLU A 166 7.33 -14.58 10.73
C GLU A 166 6.94 -13.10 10.85
N GLY A 167 5.65 -12.77 10.84
CA GLY A 167 5.14 -11.42 11.13
C GLY A 167 5.03 -10.49 9.94
N ILE A 168 4.93 -10.99 8.71
CA ILE A 168 4.79 -10.20 7.47
C ILE A 168 3.62 -9.20 7.56
N LEU A 169 2.51 -9.57 8.21
CA LEU A 169 1.35 -8.69 8.35
C LEU A 169 1.64 -7.48 9.24
N ASN A 170 2.37 -7.67 10.34
CA ASN A 170 2.76 -6.57 11.22
C ASN A 170 3.72 -5.61 10.51
N GLU A 171 4.61 -6.13 9.69
CA GLU A 171 5.51 -5.31 8.88
C GLU A 171 4.74 -4.55 7.80
N ALA A 172 3.75 -5.20 7.18
CA ALA A 172 2.88 -4.56 6.20
C ALA A 172 2.13 -3.35 6.79
N VAL A 173 1.60 -3.47 8.00
CA VAL A 173 0.95 -2.34 8.71
C VAL A 173 1.94 -1.21 8.95
N ARG A 174 3.14 -1.49 9.48
CA ARG A 174 4.14 -0.44 9.75
C ARG A 174 4.54 0.30 8.48
N ASN A 175 4.78 -0.42 7.41
CA ASN A 175 5.17 0.18 6.14
C ASN A 175 4.03 0.97 5.49
N ALA A 176 2.78 0.50 5.61
CA ALA A 176 1.60 1.24 5.18
C ALA A 176 1.46 2.56 5.95
N GLN A 177 1.61 2.53 7.28
CA GLN A 177 1.58 3.73 8.12
C GLN A 177 2.65 4.73 7.69
N SER A 178 3.88 4.27 7.47
CA SER A 178 4.97 5.13 7.01
C SER A 178 4.68 5.75 5.64
N SER A 179 4.20 4.97 4.69
CA SER A 179 3.88 5.44 3.33
C SER A 179 2.78 6.49 3.34
N ILE A 180 1.68 6.23 4.08
CA ILE A 180 0.56 7.16 4.21
C ILE A 180 0.98 8.43 4.97
N SER A 181 1.80 8.29 6.02
CA SER A 181 2.34 9.43 6.75
C SER A 181 3.14 10.35 5.83
N ASN A 182 4.03 9.78 5.01
CA ASN A 182 4.84 10.55 4.06
C ASN A 182 3.96 11.25 3.01
N LEU A 183 2.93 10.56 2.49
CA LEU A 183 1.98 11.16 1.57
C LEU A 183 1.25 12.35 2.19
N LEU A 184 0.74 12.20 3.41
CA LEU A 184 0.00 13.26 4.10
C LEU A 184 0.90 14.42 4.50
N HIS A 185 2.14 14.17 4.88
CA HIS A 185 3.11 15.24 5.10
C HIS A 185 3.37 16.07 3.83
N ALA A 186 3.46 15.41 2.67
CA ALA A 186 3.59 16.09 1.39
C ALA A 186 2.35 16.97 1.05
N LEU A 187 1.17 16.62 1.58
CA LEU A 187 -0.07 17.40 1.47
C LEU A 187 -0.22 18.49 2.54
N GLY A 188 0.78 18.67 3.43
CA GLY A 188 0.78 19.73 4.45
C GLY A 188 0.16 19.32 5.79
N VAL A 189 -0.13 18.06 6.01
CA VAL A 189 -0.54 17.55 7.33
C VAL A 189 0.71 17.30 8.17
N SER A 190 0.84 17.95 9.32
CA SER A 190 2.06 17.85 10.15
C SER A 190 1.99 16.79 11.25
N ASP A 191 0.81 16.43 11.74
CA ASP A 191 0.62 15.44 12.80
C ASP A 191 -0.29 14.31 12.29
N VAL A 192 0.30 13.14 12.02
CA VAL A 192 -0.41 11.96 11.55
C VAL A 192 -0.34 10.87 12.63
N LYS A 193 -1.50 10.44 13.11
CA LYS A 193 -1.62 9.37 14.10
C LYS A 193 -2.40 8.21 13.52
N PHE A 194 -2.04 7.00 13.93
CA PHE A 194 -2.76 5.79 13.56
C PHE A 194 -3.47 5.20 14.76
N ALA A 195 -4.76 4.97 14.63
CA ALA A 195 -5.57 4.24 15.58
C ALA A 195 -5.59 2.76 15.21
N LYS A 196 -5.77 1.89 16.21
CA LYS A 196 -6.06 0.48 15.95
C LYS A 196 -7.43 0.39 15.26
N SER A 197 -7.52 -0.42 14.21
CA SER A 197 -8.80 -0.67 13.54
C SER A 197 -9.85 -1.09 14.59
N ALA A 198 -10.98 -0.41 14.62
CA ALA A 198 -12.13 -0.92 15.35
C ALA A 198 -12.68 -2.11 14.54
N THR A 199 -12.54 -3.29 15.09
CA THR A 199 -13.15 -4.54 14.58
C THR A 199 -14.66 -4.43 14.72
#